data_2e7c8c703c4c2e02e107e662a428575c
#
_entry.id   2e7c8c703c4c2e02e107e662a428575c
#
_cell.length_a   1.000
_cell.length_b   1.000
_cell.length_c   1.000
_cell.angle_alpha   90.00
_cell.angle_beta   90.00
_cell.angle_gamma   90.00
#
_symmetry.space_group_name_H-M   'P 1'
#
loop_
_entity.id
_entity.type
_entity.pdbx_description
1 polymer ?
#
loop_
_entity_poly.entity_id
_entity_poly.type
_entity_poly.pdbx_seq_one_letter_code
_entity_poly.pdbx_strand_id
1 'polypeptide(L)'
;MRHPPPCGPVQQAARRYTKHMAGMYTSARKHTRSYLSEGARRVRTGFFQSLQITISGIGAYFFSFYVLGHQEPIFAATAAIVSLGYVSGSTHSRRILEVSLGVTCGILVGELLLMALGRGPWQAAVALFLSVLLARFIDNGIIFTIQMSAQSCLVILLPPTSDLPFTRSLDGVVGGVAAFLMMFLMPKDPRNSPRERAEALMGAFSDVFFLSASAIREYNYEKAYQSLRDARQLQPLYDACRNDLVTARGMAQLSWVGKKSRAELDRLAQTLNAVDLAIRNDRVFNRRMASTIAHVQLRPAALESLAAALE
;
A
#
# COMPACT_ATOMS: atom_id res chain seq x y z
N MET A 1 -50.41 3.67 -49.41
CA MET A 1 -49.48 3.66 -48.30
C MET A 1 -48.76 5.01 -48.24
N ARG A 2 -49.04 5.84 -47.21
CA ARG A 2 -48.44 7.18 -47.08
C ARG A 2 -47.20 7.06 -46.19
N HIS A 3 -46.02 7.40 -46.71
CA HIS A 3 -44.79 7.49 -45.93
C HIS A 3 -44.91 8.63 -44.88
N PRO A 4 -44.49 8.42 -43.65
CA PRO A 4 -44.47 9.51 -42.66
C PRO A 4 -43.45 10.58 -43.12
N PRO A 5 -43.72 11.89 -42.84
CA PRO A 5 -42.81 12.96 -43.20
C PRO A 5 -41.48 12.88 -42.48
N PRO A 6 -40.35 13.32 -43.06
CA PRO A 6 -39.04 13.29 -42.44
C PRO A 6 -39.04 14.21 -41.22
N CYS A 7 -38.48 13.69 -40.09
CA CYS A 7 -38.32 14.43 -38.83
C CYS A 7 -37.54 15.73 -39.07
N GLY A 8 -38.12 16.86 -38.69
CA GLY A 8 -37.49 18.17 -38.83
C GLY A 8 -36.19 18.31 -37.98
N PRO A 9 -35.30 19.24 -38.37
CA PRO A 9 -33.97 19.42 -37.72
C PRO A 9 -34.03 19.63 -36.21
N VAL A 10 -35.10 20.23 -35.68
CA VAL A 10 -35.30 20.44 -34.24
C VAL A 10 -35.54 19.11 -33.50
N GLN A 11 -36.30 18.17 -34.08
CA GLN A 11 -36.53 16.85 -33.49
C GLN A 11 -35.29 15.97 -33.51
N GLN A 12 -34.44 16.12 -34.53
CA GLN A 12 -33.13 15.41 -34.57
C GLN A 12 -32.14 15.96 -33.54
N ALA A 13 -32.12 17.27 -33.32
CA ALA A 13 -31.30 17.89 -32.27
C ALA A 13 -31.75 17.45 -30.85
N ALA A 14 -33.07 17.43 -30.59
CA ALA A 14 -33.62 16.96 -29.32
C ALA A 14 -33.30 15.48 -29.04
N ARG A 15 -33.37 14.59 -30.05
CA ARG A 15 -32.97 13.18 -29.95
C ARG A 15 -31.47 13.00 -29.69
N ARG A 16 -30.61 13.85 -30.26
CA ARG A 16 -29.17 13.83 -29.99
C ARG A 16 -28.88 14.28 -28.55
N TYR A 17 -29.58 15.31 -28.08
CA TYR A 17 -29.42 15.84 -26.70
C TYR A 17 -29.86 14.83 -25.64
N THR A 18 -31.00 14.19 -25.81
CA THR A 18 -31.50 13.13 -24.93
C THR A 18 -30.60 11.91 -24.93
N LYS A 19 -30.05 11.50 -26.10
CA LYS A 19 -29.10 10.38 -26.19
C LYS A 19 -27.76 10.70 -25.52
N HIS A 20 -27.28 11.94 -25.64
CA HIS A 20 -26.06 12.39 -24.98
C HIS A 20 -26.21 12.45 -23.46
N MET A 21 -27.33 12.98 -22.97
CA MET A 21 -27.66 13.02 -21.54
C MET A 21 -27.84 11.63 -20.96
N ALA A 22 -28.54 10.73 -21.64
CA ALA A 22 -28.69 9.34 -21.23
C ALA A 22 -27.33 8.62 -21.16
N GLY A 23 -26.41 8.88 -22.11
CA GLY A 23 -25.05 8.35 -22.10
C GLY A 23 -24.22 8.87 -20.91
N MET A 24 -24.36 10.14 -20.56
CA MET A 24 -23.71 10.71 -19.37
C MET A 24 -24.23 10.11 -18.06
N TYR A 25 -25.56 9.94 -17.92
CA TYR A 25 -26.17 9.32 -16.73
C TYR A 25 -25.79 7.84 -16.58
N THR A 26 -25.70 7.08 -17.68
CA THR A 26 -25.28 5.67 -17.65
C THR A 26 -23.78 5.54 -17.34
N SER A 27 -22.94 6.43 -17.84
CA SER A 27 -21.50 6.47 -17.54
C SER A 27 -21.26 6.86 -16.06
N ALA A 28 -21.93 7.89 -15.55
CA ALA A 28 -21.83 8.29 -14.15
C ALA A 28 -22.28 7.17 -13.20
N ARG A 29 -23.39 6.49 -13.52
CA ARG A 29 -23.89 5.35 -12.73
C ARG A 29 -22.97 4.14 -12.76
N LYS A 30 -22.30 3.85 -13.88
CA LYS A 30 -21.27 2.81 -13.97
C LYS A 30 -20.04 3.16 -13.11
N HIS A 31 -19.55 4.39 -13.18
CA HIS A 31 -18.44 4.84 -12.33
C HIS A 31 -18.80 4.76 -10.85
N THR A 32 -19.95 5.26 -10.43
CA THR A 32 -20.38 5.19 -9.02
C THR A 32 -20.49 3.75 -8.53
N ARG A 33 -21.01 2.84 -9.36
CA ARG A 33 -21.14 1.42 -8.99
C ARG A 33 -19.79 0.71 -8.91
N SER A 34 -18.82 1.05 -9.76
CA SER A 34 -17.45 0.52 -9.67
C SER A 34 -16.72 1.06 -8.43
N TYR A 35 -16.86 2.34 -8.10
CA TYR A 35 -16.31 2.90 -6.86
C TYR A 35 -16.89 2.24 -5.61
N LEU A 36 -18.20 2.00 -5.55
CA LEU A 36 -18.85 1.33 -4.43
C LEU A 36 -18.41 -0.12 -4.29
N SER A 37 -18.29 -0.86 -5.39
CA SER A 37 -17.84 -2.26 -5.38
C SER A 37 -16.35 -2.37 -4.98
N GLU A 38 -15.51 -1.46 -5.45
CA GLU A 38 -14.12 -1.38 -4.98
C GLU A 38 -14.02 -0.96 -3.51
N GLY A 39 -14.85 -0.01 -3.06
CA GLY A 39 -14.96 0.37 -1.65
C GLY A 39 -15.35 -0.81 -0.77
N ALA A 40 -16.39 -1.55 -1.15
CA ALA A 40 -16.84 -2.73 -0.43
C ALA A 40 -15.76 -3.84 -0.39
N ARG A 41 -15.02 -4.03 -1.50
CA ARG A 41 -13.88 -4.96 -1.54
C ARG A 41 -12.76 -4.54 -0.60
N ARG A 42 -12.40 -3.23 -0.57
CA ARG A 42 -11.39 -2.67 0.35
C ARG A 42 -11.79 -2.85 1.81
N VAL A 43 -13.06 -2.58 2.14
CA VAL A 43 -13.59 -2.81 3.50
C VAL A 43 -13.51 -4.28 3.88
N ARG A 44 -13.93 -5.19 3.00
CA ARG A 44 -13.89 -6.63 3.26
C ARG A 44 -12.45 -7.14 3.45
N THR A 45 -11.51 -6.69 2.63
CA THR A 45 -10.09 -7.08 2.76
C THR A 45 -9.40 -6.43 3.96
N GLY A 46 -9.81 -5.19 4.32
CA GLY A 46 -9.28 -4.44 5.46
C GLY A 46 -9.99 -4.68 6.79
N PHE A 47 -11.10 -5.44 6.81
CA PHE A 47 -11.97 -5.59 8.00
C PHE A 47 -11.20 -6.06 9.24
N PHE A 48 -10.42 -7.11 9.12
CA PHE A 48 -9.63 -7.64 10.23
C PHE A 48 -8.57 -6.63 10.72
N GLN A 49 -7.97 -5.85 9.82
CA GLN A 49 -7.04 -4.81 10.20
C GLN A 49 -7.74 -3.67 10.94
N SER A 50 -8.90 -3.25 10.47
CA SER A 50 -9.70 -2.22 11.14
C SER A 50 -10.14 -2.69 12.54
N LEU A 51 -10.56 -3.94 12.66
CA LEU A 51 -10.91 -4.54 13.94
C LEU A 51 -9.71 -4.60 14.89
N GLN A 52 -8.54 -4.99 14.40
CA GLN A 52 -7.29 -5.01 15.16
C GLN A 52 -6.91 -3.63 15.69
N ILE A 53 -6.98 -2.59 14.85
CA ILE A 53 -6.70 -1.20 15.23
C ILE A 53 -7.69 -0.74 16.31
N THR A 54 -8.98 -1.03 16.11
CA THR A 54 -10.04 -0.64 17.05
C THR A 54 -9.86 -1.31 18.41
N ILE A 55 -9.64 -2.62 18.44
CA ILE A 55 -9.43 -3.37 19.70
C ILE A 55 -8.19 -2.88 20.42
N SER A 56 -7.09 -2.61 19.69
CA SER A 56 -5.87 -2.09 20.31
C SER A 56 -6.06 -0.70 20.91
N GLY A 57 -6.70 0.22 20.16
CA GLY A 57 -6.95 1.58 20.62
C GLY A 57 -7.87 1.62 21.85
N ILE A 58 -8.99 0.88 21.79
CA ILE A 58 -9.95 0.77 22.88
C ILE A 58 -9.30 0.06 24.09
N GLY A 59 -8.56 -1.01 23.87
CA GLY A 59 -7.85 -1.74 24.90
C GLY A 59 -6.83 -0.88 25.63
N ALA A 60 -6.02 -0.09 24.91
CA ALA A 60 -5.08 0.85 25.47
C ALA A 60 -5.77 1.94 26.29
N TYR A 61 -6.88 2.49 25.77
CA TYR A 61 -7.69 3.47 26.48
C TYR A 61 -8.21 2.93 27.82
N PHE A 62 -8.89 1.79 27.80
CA PHE A 62 -9.45 1.20 29.01
C PHE A 62 -8.38 0.74 30.00
N PHE A 63 -7.24 0.25 29.54
CA PHE A 63 -6.13 -0.08 30.39
C PHE A 63 -5.61 1.15 31.14
N SER A 64 -5.35 2.25 30.45
CA SER A 64 -4.92 3.50 31.10
C SER A 64 -5.99 4.07 32.03
N PHE A 65 -7.27 3.96 31.67
CA PHE A 65 -8.38 4.47 32.47
C PHE A 65 -8.60 3.65 33.75
N TYR A 66 -8.72 2.32 33.66
CA TYR A 66 -9.08 1.47 34.80
C TYR A 66 -7.88 1.01 35.64
N VAL A 67 -6.71 0.81 35.01
CA VAL A 67 -5.53 0.26 35.69
C VAL A 67 -4.62 1.37 36.18
N LEU A 68 -4.38 2.40 35.37
CA LEU A 68 -3.52 3.52 35.76
C LEU A 68 -4.31 4.68 36.41
N GLY A 69 -5.64 4.67 36.34
CA GLY A 69 -6.50 5.70 36.91
C GLY A 69 -6.40 7.05 36.20
N HIS A 70 -5.95 7.07 34.94
CA HIS A 70 -5.83 8.31 34.19
C HIS A 70 -7.20 8.80 33.71
N GLN A 71 -7.47 10.10 33.90
CA GLN A 71 -8.67 10.73 33.36
C GLN A 71 -8.45 11.04 31.88
N GLU A 72 -9.36 10.57 30.99
CA GLU A 72 -9.31 10.81 29.54
C GLU A 72 -7.97 10.44 28.85
N PRO A 73 -7.56 9.16 28.86
CA PRO A 73 -6.28 8.73 28.29
C PRO A 73 -6.31 8.66 26.75
N ILE A 74 -6.59 9.79 26.11
CA ILE A 74 -6.72 9.93 24.65
C ILE A 74 -5.39 9.56 23.96
N PHE A 75 -4.27 9.89 24.60
CA PHE A 75 -2.94 9.61 24.05
C PHE A 75 -2.63 8.11 23.98
N ALA A 76 -3.17 7.29 24.88
CA ALA A 76 -3.03 5.83 24.82
C ALA A 76 -3.75 5.25 23.58
N ALA A 77 -5.00 5.68 23.37
CA ALA A 77 -5.76 5.25 22.20
C ALA A 77 -5.13 5.73 20.89
N THR A 78 -4.77 7.01 20.80
CA THR A 78 -4.18 7.59 19.58
C THR A 78 -2.83 6.96 19.24
N ALA A 79 -1.97 6.73 20.23
CA ALA A 79 -0.69 6.06 20.06
C ALA A 79 -0.86 4.64 19.51
N ALA A 80 -1.82 3.86 20.05
CA ALA A 80 -2.12 2.51 19.56
C ALA A 80 -2.68 2.52 18.13
N ILE A 81 -3.65 3.38 17.84
CA ILE A 81 -4.29 3.49 16.53
C ILE A 81 -3.27 3.92 15.47
N VAL A 82 -2.47 4.95 15.75
CA VAL A 82 -1.49 5.48 14.82
C VAL A 82 -0.39 4.46 14.55
N SER A 83 0.14 3.80 15.60
CA SER A 83 1.18 2.78 15.45
C SER A 83 0.75 1.59 14.59
N LEU A 84 -0.49 1.13 14.72
CA LEU A 84 -1.06 0.06 13.88
C LEU A 84 -1.57 0.55 12.52
N GLY A 85 -2.05 1.77 12.42
CA GLY A 85 -2.58 2.33 11.18
C GLY A 85 -1.55 2.45 10.06
N TYR A 86 -0.29 2.70 10.39
CA TYR A 86 0.82 2.74 9.43
C TYR A 86 1.31 1.36 8.99
N VAL A 87 0.73 0.28 9.50
CA VAL A 87 1.10 -1.13 9.19
C VAL A 87 0.60 -1.62 7.83
N SER A 88 0.11 -0.76 6.97
CA SER A 88 -0.30 -1.13 5.61
C SER A 88 0.93 -1.25 4.70
N GLY A 89 1.51 -2.46 4.61
CA GLY A 89 2.65 -2.75 3.71
C GLY A 89 3.72 -3.64 4.35
N SER A 90 4.78 -3.80 3.64
CA SER A 90 5.79 -4.84 3.80
C SER A 90 6.82 -4.69 4.94
N THR A 91 6.83 -3.61 5.73
CA THR A 91 7.88 -3.36 6.75
C THR A 91 7.27 -3.16 8.14
N HIS A 92 6.57 -4.18 8.66
CA HIS A 92 5.67 -4.03 9.78
C HIS A 92 6.32 -3.69 11.13
N SER A 93 7.28 -4.48 11.60
CA SER A 93 7.79 -4.33 12.97
C SER A 93 8.64 -3.07 13.19
N ARG A 94 9.56 -2.79 12.27
CA ARG A 94 10.41 -1.59 12.35
C ARG A 94 9.57 -0.31 12.28
N ARG A 95 8.56 -0.30 11.42
CA ARG A 95 7.70 0.87 11.22
C ARG A 95 6.78 1.14 12.40
N ILE A 96 6.26 0.08 13.05
CA ILE A 96 5.50 0.22 14.30
C ILE A 96 6.39 0.83 15.39
N LEU A 97 7.60 0.31 15.55
CA LEU A 97 8.55 0.85 16.54
C LEU A 97 8.91 2.31 16.22
N GLU A 98 9.21 2.64 14.98
CA GLU A 98 9.50 4.00 14.52
C GLU A 98 8.34 4.96 14.83
N VAL A 99 7.11 4.55 14.51
CA VAL A 99 5.90 5.35 14.80
C VAL A 99 5.64 5.46 16.30
N SER A 100 5.68 4.34 17.03
CA SER A 100 5.44 4.33 18.48
C SER A 100 6.47 5.18 19.22
N LEU A 101 7.75 5.07 18.85
CA LEU A 101 8.82 5.91 19.41
C LEU A 101 8.60 7.39 19.05
N GLY A 102 8.25 7.69 17.80
CA GLY A 102 7.95 9.05 17.38
C GLY A 102 6.81 9.68 18.16
N VAL A 103 5.71 8.92 18.36
CA VAL A 103 4.56 9.35 19.17
C VAL A 103 4.97 9.58 20.64
N THR A 104 5.60 8.61 21.27
CA THR A 104 5.99 8.68 22.69
C THR A 104 7.02 9.79 22.93
N CYS A 105 8.06 9.89 22.11
CA CYS A 105 9.04 10.97 22.19
C CYS A 105 8.40 12.33 21.95
N GLY A 106 7.45 12.43 21.02
CA GLY A 106 6.73 13.67 20.74
C GLY A 106 5.89 14.13 21.92
N ILE A 107 5.17 13.20 22.58
CA ILE A 107 4.40 13.51 23.79
C ILE A 107 5.35 13.98 24.91
N LEU A 108 6.44 13.25 25.15
CA LEU A 108 7.43 13.59 26.19
C LEU A 108 8.05 14.98 25.96
N VAL A 109 8.49 15.25 24.73
CA VAL A 109 9.05 16.56 24.36
C VAL A 109 8.00 17.66 24.50
N GLY A 110 6.75 17.37 24.10
CA GLY A 110 5.61 18.28 24.27
C GLY A 110 5.35 18.61 25.75
N GLU A 111 5.38 17.62 26.65
CA GLU A 111 5.22 17.85 28.10
C GLU A 111 6.37 18.66 28.67
N LEU A 112 7.61 18.37 28.30
CA LEU A 112 8.78 19.15 28.75
C LEU A 112 8.69 20.61 28.26
N LEU A 113 8.33 20.83 27.01
CA LEU A 113 8.16 22.17 26.47
C LEU A 113 6.96 22.90 27.07
N LEU A 114 5.88 22.18 27.38
CA LEU A 114 4.71 22.72 28.09
C LEU A 114 5.09 23.21 29.48
N MET A 115 5.95 22.46 30.21
CA MET A 115 6.44 22.87 31.54
C MET A 115 7.36 24.09 31.45
N ALA A 116 8.17 24.22 30.38
CA ALA A 116 9.10 25.30 30.20
C ALA A 116 8.48 26.59 29.64
N LEU A 117 7.59 26.48 28.65
CA LEU A 117 7.06 27.61 27.88
C LEU A 117 5.61 27.95 28.25
N GLY A 118 4.90 27.04 28.94
CA GLY A 118 3.47 27.18 29.19
C GLY A 118 2.62 26.87 27.97
N ARG A 119 1.37 27.32 28.00
CA ARG A 119 0.35 27.04 26.97
C ARG A 119 0.07 28.27 26.12
N GLY A 120 -0.15 28.03 24.84
CA GLY A 120 -0.59 29.06 23.92
C GLY A 120 -0.24 28.75 22.46
N PRO A 121 -0.80 29.50 21.52
CA PRO A 121 -0.58 29.22 20.08
C PRO A 121 0.86 29.49 19.63
N TRP A 122 1.55 30.50 20.18
CA TRP A 122 2.95 30.74 19.82
C TRP A 122 3.89 29.70 20.45
N GLN A 123 3.57 29.23 21.67
CA GLN A 123 4.31 28.15 22.34
C GLN A 123 4.20 26.85 21.53
N ALA A 124 3.00 26.55 21.00
CA ALA A 124 2.80 25.42 20.12
C ALA A 124 3.61 25.51 18.81
N ALA A 125 3.73 26.73 18.24
CA ALA A 125 4.58 26.95 17.05
C ALA A 125 6.06 26.72 17.36
N VAL A 126 6.55 27.20 18.50
CA VAL A 126 7.95 26.98 18.94
C VAL A 126 8.18 25.49 19.21
N ALA A 127 7.25 24.82 19.88
CA ALA A 127 7.35 23.40 20.17
C ALA A 127 7.36 22.55 18.89
N LEU A 128 6.51 22.89 17.93
CA LEU A 128 6.49 22.25 16.61
C LEU A 128 7.87 22.36 15.94
N PHE A 129 8.42 23.57 15.90
CA PHE A 129 9.72 23.82 15.28
C PHE A 129 10.86 23.05 15.96
N LEU A 130 10.94 23.15 17.29
CA LEU A 130 11.98 22.45 18.07
C LEU A 130 11.84 20.93 17.96
N SER A 131 10.63 20.40 17.95
CA SER A 131 10.37 18.97 17.79
C SER A 131 10.76 18.46 16.41
N VAL A 132 10.54 19.25 15.34
CA VAL A 132 11.01 18.91 13.98
C VAL A 132 12.55 18.87 13.94
N LEU A 133 13.23 19.84 14.53
CA LEU A 133 14.69 19.85 14.58
C LEU A 133 15.23 18.66 15.38
N LEU A 134 14.66 18.39 16.55
CA LEU A 134 15.07 17.29 17.40
C LEU A 134 14.77 15.92 16.72
N ALA A 135 13.62 15.77 16.08
CA ALA A 135 13.29 14.56 15.35
C ALA A 135 14.29 14.27 14.24
N ARG A 136 14.68 15.28 13.45
CA ARG A 136 15.70 15.13 12.40
C ARG A 136 17.10 14.84 12.94
N PHE A 137 17.39 15.28 14.16
CA PHE A 137 18.64 14.96 14.81
C PHE A 137 18.70 13.49 15.28
N ILE A 138 17.55 12.93 15.74
CA ILE A 138 17.45 11.56 16.23
C ILE A 138 17.34 10.56 15.08
N ASP A 139 16.44 10.81 14.13
CA ASP A 139 16.19 9.93 13.00
C ASP A 139 15.81 10.73 11.74
N ASN A 140 16.35 10.32 10.61
CA ASN A 140 16.04 10.93 9.32
C ASN A 140 14.70 10.43 8.72
N GLY A 141 13.94 9.62 9.45
CA GLY A 141 12.63 9.09 9.05
C GLY A 141 11.55 10.18 9.00
N ILE A 142 10.92 10.34 7.83
CA ILE A 142 9.84 11.33 7.64
C ILE A 142 8.68 11.07 8.60
N ILE A 143 8.33 9.79 8.81
CA ILE A 143 7.20 9.39 9.65
C ILE A 143 7.49 9.71 11.12
N PHE A 144 8.69 9.39 11.60
CA PHE A 144 9.14 9.73 12.95
C PHE A 144 9.03 11.24 13.18
N THR A 145 9.54 12.05 12.25
CA THR A 145 9.50 13.52 12.34
C THR A 145 8.07 14.05 12.41
N ILE A 146 7.17 13.56 11.54
CA ILE A 146 5.77 13.98 11.53
C ILE A 146 5.09 13.63 12.84
N GLN A 147 5.26 12.41 13.33
CA GLN A 147 4.61 11.96 14.55
C GLN A 147 5.12 12.71 15.77
N MET A 148 6.44 12.85 15.92
CA MET A 148 7.03 13.56 17.04
C MET A 148 6.58 15.02 17.09
N SER A 149 6.57 15.71 15.96
CA SER A 149 6.18 17.12 15.92
C SER A 149 4.67 17.32 16.12
N ALA A 150 3.84 16.46 15.54
CA ALA A 150 2.39 16.54 15.69
C ALA A 150 1.96 16.29 17.14
N GLN A 151 2.53 15.28 17.80
CA GLN A 151 2.19 14.95 19.19
C GLN A 151 2.66 16.04 20.16
N SER A 152 3.85 16.58 19.97
CA SER A 152 4.37 17.69 20.78
C SER A 152 3.47 18.93 20.69
N CYS A 153 3.03 19.30 19.49
CA CYS A 153 2.09 20.39 19.28
C CYS A 153 0.74 20.11 19.95
N LEU A 154 0.23 18.87 19.83
CA LEU A 154 -1.07 18.47 20.38
C LEU A 154 -1.07 18.55 21.93
N VAL A 155 0.02 18.16 22.57
CA VAL A 155 0.18 18.22 24.04
C VAL A 155 0.05 19.66 24.55
N ILE A 156 0.60 20.65 23.84
CA ILE A 156 0.53 22.05 24.26
C ILE A 156 -0.85 22.66 24.03
N LEU A 157 -1.54 22.25 22.95
CA LEU A 157 -2.84 22.81 22.59
C LEU A 157 -4.01 22.19 23.37
N LEU A 158 -3.89 20.91 23.77
CA LEU A 158 -4.97 20.25 24.52
C LEU A 158 -4.99 20.67 26.00
N PRO A 159 -6.20 20.80 26.60
CA PRO A 159 -6.34 21.12 28.02
C PRO A 159 -5.69 20.04 28.90
N PRO A 160 -5.31 20.38 30.16
CA PRO A 160 -4.78 19.42 31.10
C PRO A 160 -5.84 18.40 31.48
N THR A 161 -5.47 17.13 31.46
CA THR A 161 -6.33 16.04 31.90
C THR A 161 -5.99 15.56 33.31
N SER A 162 -4.83 15.94 33.83
CA SER A 162 -4.38 15.61 35.20
C SER A 162 -3.35 16.63 35.66
N ASP A 163 -3.21 16.76 37.00
CA ASP A 163 -2.19 17.59 37.62
C ASP A 163 -0.81 16.88 37.73
N LEU A 164 -0.76 15.58 37.43
CA LEU A 164 0.47 14.81 37.47
C LEU A 164 1.28 14.98 36.20
N PRO A 165 2.58 15.27 36.27
CA PRO A 165 3.46 15.36 35.13
C PRO A 165 3.65 13.97 34.48
N PHE A 166 3.94 13.96 33.19
CA PHE A 166 4.25 12.75 32.38
C PHE A 166 3.12 11.71 32.24
N THR A 167 1.89 12.03 32.66
CA THR A 167 0.74 11.14 32.54
C THR A 167 0.48 10.81 31.06
N ARG A 168 0.56 11.80 30.18
CA ARG A 168 0.36 11.63 28.74
C ARG A 168 1.48 10.83 28.08
N SER A 169 2.70 10.99 28.56
CA SER A 169 3.85 10.20 28.09
C SER A 169 3.70 8.72 28.45
N LEU A 170 3.21 8.41 29.66
CA LEU A 170 2.88 7.04 30.08
C LEU A 170 1.77 6.46 29.20
N ASP A 171 0.73 7.22 28.90
CA ASP A 171 -0.33 6.82 27.96
C ASP A 171 0.23 6.49 26.57
N GLY A 172 1.15 7.33 26.07
CA GLY A 172 1.84 7.07 24.81
C GLY A 172 2.59 5.73 24.80
N VAL A 173 3.30 5.40 25.89
CA VAL A 173 3.98 4.12 26.06
C VAL A 173 2.98 2.96 26.08
N VAL A 174 1.89 3.08 26.85
CA VAL A 174 0.83 2.06 26.92
C VAL A 174 0.24 1.80 25.53
N GLY A 175 -0.07 2.86 24.77
CA GLY A 175 -0.56 2.73 23.41
C GLY A 175 0.43 2.04 22.47
N GLY A 176 1.71 2.38 22.55
CA GLY A 176 2.78 1.73 21.79
C GLY A 176 2.93 0.23 22.12
N VAL A 177 2.90 -0.10 23.42
CA VAL A 177 2.94 -1.49 23.89
C VAL A 177 1.70 -2.27 23.45
N ALA A 178 0.51 -1.68 23.55
CA ALA A 178 -0.73 -2.31 23.09
C ALA A 178 -0.69 -2.59 21.58
N ALA A 179 -0.19 -1.66 20.77
CA ALA A 179 0.01 -1.87 19.33
C ALA A 179 0.97 -3.03 19.04
N PHE A 180 2.07 -3.08 19.77
CA PHE A 180 3.08 -4.13 19.64
C PHE A 180 2.52 -5.50 20.04
N LEU A 181 1.82 -5.59 21.17
CA LEU A 181 1.17 -6.83 21.63
C LEU A 181 0.13 -7.31 20.61
N MET A 182 -0.70 -6.40 20.07
CA MET A 182 -1.70 -6.72 19.08
C MET A 182 -1.10 -7.28 17.78
N MET A 183 0.09 -6.82 17.41
CA MET A 183 0.83 -7.39 16.26
C MET A 183 1.15 -8.89 16.48
N PHE A 184 1.45 -9.29 17.72
CA PHE A 184 1.73 -10.70 18.05
C PHE A 184 0.47 -11.55 18.19
N LEU A 185 -0.61 -10.96 18.71
CA LEU A 185 -1.88 -11.67 18.91
C LEU A 185 -2.62 -11.96 17.60
N MET A 186 -2.50 -11.07 16.62
CA MET A 186 -3.16 -11.24 15.31
C MET A 186 -2.14 -11.11 14.17
N PRO A 187 -1.19 -12.04 14.06
CA PRO A 187 -0.21 -12.00 12.98
C PRO A 187 -0.89 -12.20 11.64
N LYS A 188 -0.69 -11.29 10.70
CA LYS A 188 -1.04 -11.53 9.29
C LYS A 188 -0.13 -12.65 8.79
N ASP A 189 -0.68 -13.56 7.99
CA ASP A 189 0.13 -14.58 7.32
C ASP A 189 1.15 -13.87 6.39
N PRO A 190 2.44 -13.98 6.68
CA PRO A 190 3.46 -13.27 5.91
C PRO A 190 3.58 -13.78 4.47
N ARG A 191 2.90 -14.90 4.13
CA ARG A 191 2.95 -15.52 2.79
C ARG A 191 2.03 -14.86 1.78
N ASN A 192 0.93 -14.26 2.23
CA ASN A 192 -0.15 -13.81 1.34
C ASN A 192 0.33 -12.70 0.38
N SER A 193 1.02 -11.69 0.88
CA SER A 193 1.47 -10.57 0.04
C SER A 193 2.51 -10.98 -1.03
N PRO A 194 3.59 -11.72 -0.70
CA PRO A 194 4.54 -12.17 -1.71
C PRO A 194 3.92 -13.15 -2.71
N ARG A 195 2.97 -14.00 -2.27
CA ARG A 195 2.29 -14.96 -3.13
C ARG A 195 1.38 -14.27 -4.14
N GLU A 196 0.52 -13.34 -3.70
CA GLU A 196 -0.34 -12.58 -4.59
C GLU A 196 0.47 -11.79 -5.64
N ARG A 197 1.60 -11.19 -5.23
CA ARG A 197 2.48 -10.49 -6.17
C ARG A 197 3.22 -11.42 -7.12
N ALA A 198 3.62 -12.62 -6.65
CA ALA A 198 4.23 -13.63 -7.51
C ALA A 198 3.21 -14.14 -8.54
N GLU A 199 1.97 -14.39 -8.15
CA GLU A 199 0.88 -14.77 -9.06
C GLU A 199 0.63 -13.68 -10.12
N ALA A 200 0.57 -12.40 -9.71
CA ALA A 200 0.43 -11.28 -10.63
C ALA A 200 1.62 -11.14 -11.59
N LEU A 201 2.86 -11.33 -11.09
CA LEU A 201 4.06 -11.33 -11.92
C LEU A 201 4.05 -12.47 -12.95
N MET A 202 3.67 -13.69 -12.53
CA MET A 202 3.58 -14.84 -13.44
C MET A 202 2.49 -14.64 -14.49
N GLY A 203 1.34 -14.07 -14.13
CA GLY A 203 0.29 -13.71 -15.07
C GLY A 203 0.78 -12.72 -16.11
N ALA A 204 1.38 -11.61 -15.68
CA ALA A 204 1.94 -10.61 -16.59
C ALA A 204 3.05 -11.19 -17.49
N PHE A 205 3.88 -12.10 -16.95
CA PHE A 205 4.92 -12.78 -17.71
C PHE A 205 4.33 -13.70 -18.80
N SER A 206 3.30 -14.46 -18.47
CA SER A 206 2.54 -15.28 -19.42
C SER A 206 1.93 -14.44 -20.54
N ASP A 207 1.31 -13.29 -20.20
CA ASP A 207 0.71 -12.39 -21.19
C ASP A 207 1.75 -11.88 -22.21
N VAL A 208 2.99 -11.60 -21.77
CA VAL A 208 4.09 -11.20 -22.66
C VAL A 208 4.43 -12.33 -23.64
N PHE A 209 4.49 -13.59 -23.18
CA PHE A 209 4.76 -14.72 -24.09
C PHE A 209 3.65 -14.90 -25.13
N PHE A 210 2.38 -14.86 -24.73
CA PHE A 210 1.25 -14.96 -25.67
C PHE A 210 1.25 -13.82 -26.69
N LEU A 211 1.57 -12.60 -26.25
CA LEU A 211 1.68 -11.46 -27.15
C LEU A 211 2.85 -11.64 -28.14
N SER A 212 3.99 -12.18 -27.66
CA SER A 212 5.16 -12.49 -28.49
C SER A 212 4.85 -13.57 -29.53
N ALA A 213 4.16 -14.63 -29.13
CA ALA A 213 3.71 -15.70 -30.03
C ALA A 213 2.77 -15.15 -31.12
N SER A 214 1.79 -14.33 -30.72
CA SER A 214 0.88 -13.65 -31.66
C SER A 214 1.63 -12.73 -32.63
N ALA A 215 2.61 -11.94 -32.13
CA ALA A 215 3.43 -11.05 -32.96
C ALA A 215 4.23 -11.82 -34.02
N ILE A 216 4.78 -12.97 -33.67
CA ILE A 216 5.53 -13.85 -34.57
C ILE A 216 4.59 -14.46 -35.62
N ARG A 217 3.46 -15.04 -35.16
CA ARG A 217 2.50 -15.73 -36.04
C ARG A 217 1.89 -14.80 -37.09
N GLU A 218 1.56 -13.57 -36.67
CA GLU A 218 0.98 -12.57 -37.55
C GLU A 218 2.03 -11.71 -38.28
N TYR A 219 3.33 -11.93 -38.00
CA TYR A 219 4.43 -11.10 -38.50
C TYR A 219 4.18 -9.60 -38.30
N ASN A 220 3.67 -9.24 -37.13
CA ASN A 220 3.19 -7.90 -36.80
C ASN A 220 4.18 -7.14 -35.94
N TYR A 221 4.78 -6.08 -36.52
CA TYR A 221 5.77 -5.25 -35.84
C TYR A 221 5.20 -4.51 -34.62
N GLU A 222 3.97 -3.98 -34.71
CA GLU A 222 3.35 -3.24 -33.59
C GLU A 222 3.16 -4.13 -32.37
N LYS A 223 2.69 -5.36 -32.57
CA LYS A 223 2.57 -6.36 -31.49
C LYS A 223 3.95 -6.73 -30.91
N ALA A 224 4.97 -6.89 -31.74
CA ALA A 224 6.32 -7.18 -31.30
C ALA A 224 6.92 -6.03 -30.48
N TYR A 225 6.66 -4.79 -30.89
CA TYR A 225 7.11 -3.63 -30.12
C TYR A 225 6.32 -3.44 -28.81
N GLN A 226 5.03 -3.77 -28.82
CA GLN A 226 4.21 -3.78 -27.60
C GLN A 226 4.72 -4.83 -26.62
N SER A 227 4.97 -6.07 -27.09
CA SER A 227 5.53 -7.13 -26.23
C SER A 227 6.88 -6.73 -25.60
N LEU A 228 7.74 -6.05 -26.35
CA LEU A 228 9.00 -5.51 -25.81
C LEU A 228 8.76 -4.45 -24.71
N ARG A 229 7.74 -3.60 -24.86
CA ARG A 229 7.37 -2.63 -23.82
C ARG A 229 6.86 -3.32 -22.57
N ASP A 230 6.00 -4.32 -22.73
CA ASP A 230 5.39 -5.06 -21.63
C ASP A 230 6.46 -5.91 -20.91
N ALA A 231 7.38 -6.53 -21.64
CA ALA A 231 8.55 -7.21 -21.07
C ALA A 231 9.44 -6.31 -20.20
N ARG A 232 9.50 -5.00 -20.51
CA ARG A 232 10.21 -4.02 -19.65
C ARG A 232 9.45 -3.71 -18.37
N GLN A 233 8.11 -3.79 -18.38
CA GLN A 233 7.27 -3.55 -17.21
C GLN A 233 7.28 -4.72 -16.21
N LEU A 234 7.81 -5.88 -16.58
CA LEU A 234 7.97 -7.01 -15.66
C LEU A 234 8.99 -6.72 -14.54
N GLN A 235 10.02 -5.90 -14.80
CA GLN A 235 11.04 -5.61 -13.79
C GLN A 235 10.49 -4.91 -12.54
N PRO A 236 9.70 -3.83 -12.64
CA PRO A 236 9.07 -3.22 -11.47
C PRO A 236 8.18 -4.18 -10.68
N LEU A 237 7.46 -5.09 -11.36
CA LEU A 237 6.63 -6.11 -10.71
C LEU A 237 7.50 -7.13 -9.95
N TYR A 238 8.59 -7.57 -10.55
CA TYR A 238 9.59 -8.43 -9.90
C TYR A 238 10.20 -7.76 -8.66
N ASP A 239 10.66 -6.52 -8.78
CA ASP A 239 11.27 -5.77 -7.68
C ASP A 239 10.28 -5.58 -6.52
N ALA A 240 9.01 -5.31 -6.81
CA ALA A 240 7.95 -5.23 -5.82
C ALA A 240 7.72 -6.57 -5.11
N CYS A 241 7.65 -7.68 -5.85
CA CYS A 241 7.51 -9.03 -5.29
C CYS A 241 8.71 -9.41 -4.41
N ARG A 242 9.93 -9.12 -4.87
CA ARG A 242 11.17 -9.36 -4.11
C ARG A 242 11.21 -8.58 -2.81
N ASN A 243 10.82 -7.31 -2.82
CA ASN A 243 10.77 -6.48 -1.62
C ASN A 243 9.75 -7.01 -0.60
N ASP A 244 8.57 -7.44 -1.05
CA ASP A 244 7.58 -8.08 -0.18
C ASP A 244 8.09 -9.39 0.41
N LEU A 245 8.82 -10.18 -0.38
CA LEU A 245 9.41 -11.43 0.08
C LEU A 245 10.49 -11.22 1.15
N VAL A 246 11.40 -10.24 0.95
CA VAL A 246 12.42 -9.89 1.94
C VAL A 246 11.76 -9.50 3.27
N THR A 247 10.70 -8.74 3.19
CA THR A 247 9.95 -8.32 4.37
C THR A 247 9.22 -9.46 5.05
N ALA A 248 8.56 -10.32 4.27
CA ALA A 248 7.87 -11.50 4.79
C ALA A 248 8.84 -12.44 5.52
N ARG A 249 10.06 -12.60 4.99
CA ARG A 249 11.13 -13.37 5.65
C ARG A 249 11.56 -12.74 6.98
N GLY A 250 11.74 -11.43 7.02
CA GLY A 250 12.03 -10.71 8.26
C GLY A 250 10.95 -10.92 9.34
N MET A 251 9.68 -10.83 8.96
CA MET A 251 8.56 -11.11 9.87
C MET A 251 8.51 -12.57 10.32
N ALA A 252 8.80 -13.52 9.41
CA ALA A 252 8.84 -14.94 9.74
C ALA A 252 9.94 -15.30 10.75
N GLN A 253 10.97 -14.46 10.91
CA GLN A 253 12.00 -14.62 11.93
C GLN A 253 11.52 -14.22 13.33
N LEU A 254 10.64 -13.24 13.43
CA LEU A 254 10.17 -12.67 14.69
C LEU A 254 8.90 -13.36 15.23
N SER A 255 8.08 -13.98 14.36
CA SER A 255 6.79 -14.56 14.72
C SER A 255 6.84 -16.08 14.85
N TRP A 256 6.18 -16.62 15.86
CA TRP A 256 6.04 -18.08 16.06
C TRP A 256 5.28 -18.77 14.90
N VAL A 257 4.26 -18.10 14.38
CA VAL A 257 3.51 -18.52 13.18
C VAL A 257 4.39 -18.47 11.93
N GLY A 258 5.31 -17.51 11.85
CA GLY A 258 6.24 -17.35 10.74
C GLY A 258 7.25 -18.49 10.58
N LYS A 259 7.60 -19.22 11.67
CA LYS A 259 8.53 -20.37 11.60
C LYS A 259 8.01 -21.46 10.66
N LYS A 260 6.69 -21.71 10.64
CA LYS A 260 6.04 -22.67 9.74
C LYS A 260 6.10 -22.25 8.26
N SER A 261 6.18 -20.95 8.02
CA SER A 261 6.12 -20.36 6.67
C SER A 261 7.50 -20.17 6.02
N ARG A 262 8.60 -20.35 6.77
CA ARG A 262 9.97 -20.09 6.28
C ARG A 262 10.33 -20.92 5.06
N ALA A 263 10.07 -22.22 5.11
CA ALA A 263 10.42 -23.12 4.01
C ALA A 263 9.69 -22.75 2.70
N GLU A 264 8.44 -22.28 2.80
CA GLU A 264 7.67 -21.84 1.64
C GLU A 264 8.18 -20.50 1.09
N LEU A 265 8.51 -19.55 1.96
CA LEU A 265 9.13 -18.29 1.57
C LEU A 265 10.53 -18.49 0.95
N ASP A 266 11.28 -19.49 1.41
CA ASP A 266 12.59 -19.83 0.83
C ASP A 266 12.46 -20.47 -0.54
N ARG A 267 11.47 -21.34 -0.74
CA ARG A 267 11.13 -21.87 -2.07
C ARG A 267 10.72 -20.75 -3.04
N LEU A 268 9.83 -19.85 -2.58
CA LEU A 268 9.41 -18.72 -3.39
C LEU A 268 10.59 -17.83 -3.81
N ALA A 269 11.57 -17.61 -2.91
CA ALA A 269 12.77 -16.86 -3.26
C ALA A 269 13.65 -17.54 -4.31
N GLN A 270 13.80 -18.87 -4.23
CA GLN A 270 14.53 -19.63 -5.25
C GLN A 270 13.83 -19.52 -6.61
N THR A 271 12.48 -19.63 -6.61
CA THR A 271 11.69 -19.44 -7.84
C THR A 271 11.86 -18.04 -8.40
N LEU A 272 11.79 -17.00 -7.56
CA LEU A 272 11.97 -15.62 -8.00
C LEU A 272 13.35 -15.35 -8.59
N ASN A 273 14.42 -15.99 -8.09
CA ASN A 273 15.74 -15.86 -8.69
C ASN A 273 15.79 -16.45 -10.11
N ALA A 274 15.11 -17.58 -10.33
CA ALA A 274 15.00 -18.15 -11.68
C ALA A 274 14.16 -17.25 -12.61
N VAL A 275 13.10 -16.64 -12.08
CA VAL A 275 12.26 -15.69 -12.81
C VAL A 275 13.00 -14.42 -13.20
N ASP A 276 13.90 -13.89 -12.37
CA ASP A 276 14.75 -12.75 -12.75
C ASP A 276 15.59 -13.02 -13.99
N LEU A 277 16.19 -14.22 -14.05
CA LEU A 277 16.95 -14.65 -15.22
C LEU A 277 16.05 -14.81 -16.46
N ALA A 278 14.85 -15.37 -16.26
CA ALA A 278 13.88 -15.53 -17.34
C ALA A 278 13.41 -14.18 -17.89
N ILE A 279 13.08 -13.21 -17.03
CA ILE A 279 12.69 -11.84 -17.43
C ILE A 279 13.81 -11.14 -18.23
N ARG A 280 15.07 -11.33 -17.82
CA ARG A 280 16.23 -10.75 -18.53
C ARG A 280 16.37 -11.35 -19.93
N ASN A 281 16.25 -12.66 -20.04
CA ASN A 281 16.31 -13.36 -21.31
C ASN A 281 15.15 -13.01 -22.22
N ASP A 282 13.94 -12.93 -21.67
CA ASP A 282 12.73 -12.53 -22.37
C ASP A 282 12.85 -11.11 -23.00
N ARG A 283 13.41 -10.14 -22.25
CA ARG A 283 13.68 -8.80 -22.81
C ARG A 283 14.65 -8.83 -23.98
N VAL A 284 15.67 -9.68 -23.93
CA VAL A 284 16.62 -9.85 -25.04
C VAL A 284 15.93 -10.51 -26.22
N PHE A 285 15.13 -11.53 -25.97
CA PHE A 285 14.34 -12.23 -26.98
C PHE A 285 13.38 -11.25 -27.69
N ASN A 286 12.55 -10.53 -26.94
CA ASN A 286 11.58 -9.59 -27.49
C ASN A 286 12.24 -8.46 -28.29
N ARG A 287 13.40 -7.96 -27.85
CA ARG A 287 14.15 -6.96 -28.62
C ARG A 287 14.65 -7.53 -29.95
N ARG A 288 15.19 -8.75 -29.95
CA ARG A 288 15.65 -9.41 -31.19
C ARG A 288 14.50 -9.75 -32.12
N MET A 289 13.38 -10.26 -31.57
CA MET A 289 12.16 -10.54 -32.29
C MET A 289 11.63 -9.30 -33.01
N ALA A 290 11.46 -8.18 -32.31
CA ALA A 290 11.00 -6.95 -32.89
C ALA A 290 11.93 -6.45 -34.03
N SER A 291 13.26 -6.55 -33.81
CA SER A 291 14.24 -6.19 -34.86
C SER A 291 14.18 -7.14 -36.07
N THR A 292 13.98 -8.42 -35.84
CA THR A 292 13.88 -9.41 -36.92
C THR A 292 12.62 -9.19 -37.77
N ILE A 293 11.47 -8.99 -37.12
CA ILE A 293 10.21 -8.71 -37.82
C ILE A 293 10.30 -7.40 -38.65
N ALA A 294 11.07 -6.40 -38.13
CA ALA A 294 11.24 -5.14 -38.85
C ALA A 294 12.13 -5.22 -40.11
N HIS A 295 13.12 -6.13 -40.13
CA HIS A 295 14.20 -6.08 -41.11
C HIS A 295 14.42 -7.36 -41.91
N VAL A 296 13.86 -8.50 -41.49
CA VAL A 296 14.12 -9.81 -42.08
C VAL A 296 12.83 -10.49 -42.49
N GLN A 297 12.77 -10.99 -43.71
CA GLN A 297 11.67 -11.85 -44.15
C GLN A 297 11.95 -13.29 -43.72
N LEU A 298 11.14 -13.83 -42.82
CA LEU A 298 11.24 -15.21 -42.32
C LEU A 298 10.31 -16.14 -43.09
N ARG A 299 10.69 -17.43 -43.21
CA ARG A 299 9.83 -18.45 -43.81
C ARG A 299 8.64 -18.76 -42.91
N PRO A 300 7.41 -18.88 -43.45
CA PRO A 300 6.19 -19.11 -42.65
C PRO A 300 6.26 -20.33 -41.71
N ALA A 301 6.85 -21.43 -42.17
CA ALA A 301 7.02 -22.63 -41.34
C ALA A 301 7.92 -22.42 -40.10
N ALA A 302 8.94 -21.56 -40.23
CA ALA A 302 9.81 -21.23 -39.08
C ALA A 302 9.10 -20.31 -38.06
N LEU A 303 8.20 -19.45 -38.54
CA LEU A 303 7.38 -18.58 -37.70
C LEU A 303 6.39 -19.39 -36.84
N GLU A 304 5.72 -20.38 -37.45
CA GLU A 304 4.73 -21.22 -36.79
C GLU A 304 5.38 -22.08 -35.67
N SER A 305 6.52 -22.73 -35.98
CA SER A 305 7.23 -23.52 -34.97
C SER A 305 7.76 -22.69 -33.81
N LEU A 306 8.21 -21.46 -34.06
CA LEU A 306 8.70 -20.57 -33.02
C LEU A 306 7.54 -20.02 -32.15
N ALA A 307 6.40 -19.70 -32.78
CA ALA A 307 5.21 -19.24 -32.06
C ALA A 307 4.65 -20.33 -31.13
N ALA A 308 4.55 -21.57 -31.63
CA ALA A 308 4.09 -22.71 -30.86
C ALA A 308 5.01 -23.06 -29.66
N ALA A 309 6.30 -22.75 -29.75
CA ALA A 309 7.23 -22.96 -28.64
C ALA A 309 7.08 -21.93 -27.51
N LEU A 310 6.38 -20.81 -27.73
CA LEU A 310 6.13 -19.76 -26.75
C LEU A 310 4.76 -19.88 -26.06
N GLU A 311 3.84 -20.62 -26.64
CA GLU A 311 2.52 -20.95 -26.04
C GLU A 311 2.63 -22.12 -25.04
#